data_76a8d74abdb1d0fb389cde9dc4376c01
#
_entry.id   76a8d74abdb1d0fb389cde9dc4376c01
#
_cell.length_a   1.000
_cell.length_b   1.000
_cell.length_c   1.000
_cell.angle_alpha   90.00
_cell.angle_beta   90.00
_cell.angle_gamma   90.00
#
_symmetry.space_group_name_H-M   'P 1'
#
loop_
_entity.id
_entity.type
_entity.pdbx_description
1 polymer ?
#
loop_
_entity_poly.entity_id
_entity_poly.type
_entity_poly.pdbx_seq_one_letter_code
_entity_poly.pdbx_strand_id
1 'polypeptide(L)'
;EEECFLMKDFIFDTIIFGPKKMDFPTYKFLCQAATFIGVETTFCGDEFPFVVQNRTMAGQFSAHVMTSVIAGFIISFPYVLYEFWKFISPGLLAKEKSKSRGFIFISSLLFFIGVLFGYYIICPLSINFLGTYQVSSEVLNEIDLGSFISLVRSSAIASGIIFELPI
;
A
#
# COMPACT_ATOMS: atom_id res chain seq x y z
N GLU A 1 4.87 7.25 -26.99
CA GLU A 1 5.80 7.68 -25.93
C GLU A 1 5.14 8.60 -24.89
N GLU A 2 4.25 9.51 -25.28
CA GLU A 2 3.53 10.41 -24.34
C GLU A 2 2.58 9.65 -23.39
N GLU A 3 1.89 8.64 -23.86
CA GLU A 3 0.96 7.83 -23.05
C GLU A 3 1.68 7.07 -21.92
N CYS A 4 2.87 6.58 -22.18
CA CYS A 4 3.68 5.86 -21.18
C CYS A 4 4.23 6.84 -20.12
N PHE A 5 4.55 8.06 -20.52
CA PHE A 5 5.03 9.12 -19.62
C PHE A 5 3.92 9.61 -18.68
N LEU A 6 2.71 9.86 -19.20
CA LEU A 6 1.54 10.27 -18.42
C LEU A 6 1.13 9.20 -17.39
N MET A 7 1.17 7.92 -17.77
CA MET A 7 0.84 6.82 -16.88
C MET A 7 1.88 6.65 -15.76
N LYS A 8 3.15 6.89 -16.05
CA LYS A 8 4.23 6.90 -15.08
C LYS A 8 4.04 8.01 -14.03
N ASP A 9 3.79 9.22 -14.47
CA ASP A 9 3.59 10.37 -13.57
C ASP A 9 2.33 10.17 -12.73
N PHE A 10 1.24 9.67 -13.29
CA PHE A 10 0.03 9.36 -12.55
C PHE A 10 0.27 8.30 -11.46
N ILE A 11 0.99 7.22 -11.76
CA ILE A 11 1.26 6.15 -10.79
C ILE A 11 2.15 6.68 -9.67
N PHE A 12 3.23 7.39 -10.01
CA PHE A 12 4.18 7.86 -9.01
C PHE A 12 3.60 9.01 -8.17
N ASP A 13 3.05 10.05 -8.79
CA ASP A 13 2.59 11.24 -8.09
C ASP A 13 1.27 11.04 -7.35
N THR A 14 0.38 10.20 -7.89
CA THR A 14 -0.94 9.99 -7.29
C THR A 14 -0.97 8.79 -6.36
N ILE A 15 -0.37 7.66 -6.75
CA ILE A 15 -0.44 6.43 -5.97
C ILE A 15 0.70 6.36 -4.96
N ILE A 16 1.96 6.55 -5.37
CA ILE A 16 3.11 6.33 -4.48
C ILE A 16 3.30 7.52 -3.53
N PHE A 17 3.25 8.74 -4.05
CA PHE A 17 3.40 9.96 -3.24
C PHE A 17 2.08 10.48 -2.67
N GLY A 18 0.94 9.87 -3.01
CA GLY A 18 -0.37 10.18 -2.43
C GLY A 18 -0.34 10.22 -0.90
N PRO A 19 0.12 9.16 -0.22
CA PRO A 19 0.16 9.10 1.25
C PRO A 19 1.09 10.12 1.92
N LYS A 20 1.99 10.78 1.16
CA LYS A 20 2.82 11.90 1.66
C LYS A 20 2.05 13.22 1.67
N LYS A 21 1.01 13.37 0.85
CA LYS A 21 0.24 14.62 0.76
C LYS A 21 -0.78 14.70 1.90
N MET A 22 -0.81 15.81 2.65
CA MET A 22 -1.81 16.04 3.71
C MET A 22 -3.26 16.04 3.19
N ASP A 23 -3.43 16.20 1.88
CA ASP A 23 -4.73 16.17 1.19
C ASP A 23 -5.30 14.73 1.04
N PHE A 24 -4.53 13.71 1.48
CA PHE A 24 -4.91 12.32 1.39
C PHE A 24 -6.16 12.03 2.24
N PRO A 25 -7.13 11.25 1.74
CA PRO A 25 -8.43 11.03 2.39
C PRO A 25 -8.34 10.61 3.86
N THR A 26 -7.34 9.80 4.18
CA THR A 26 -7.15 9.28 5.54
C THR A 26 -6.79 10.36 6.54
N TYR A 27 -5.92 11.31 6.17
CA TYR A 27 -5.57 12.42 7.08
C TYR A 27 -6.74 13.35 7.32
N LYS A 28 -7.55 13.63 6.28
CA LYS A 28 -8.79 14.41 6.43
C LYS A 28 -9.78 13.72 7.38
N PHE A 29 -9.95 12.41 7.21
CA PHE A 29 -10.82 11.62 8.08
C PHE A 29 -10.30 11.58 9.53
N LEU A 30 -9.00 11.35 9.71
CA LEU A 30 -8.37 11.32 11.04
C LEU A 30 -8.41 12.69 11.71
N CYS A 31 -8.20 13.77 10.97
CA CYS A 31 -8.33 15.13 11.49
C CYS A 31 -9.76 15.44 11.94
N GLN A 32 -10.76 15.07 11.15
CA GLN A 32 -12.17 15.24 11.55
C GLN A 32 -12.52 14.40 12.78
N ALA A 33 -12.06 13.15 12.85
CA ALA A 33 -12.27 12.30 14.01
C ALA A 33 -11.58 12.85 15.28
N ALA A 34 -10.34 13.33 15.16
CA ALA A 34 -9.60 13.93 16.25
C ALA A 34 -10.25 15.21 16.77
N THR A 35 -10.73 16.06 15.86
CA THR A 35 -11.47 17.29 16.22
C THR A 35 -12.77 16.95 16.97
N PHE A 36 -13.45 15.87 16.58
CA PHE A 36 -14.66 15.40 17.24
C PHE A 36 -14.38 14.89 18.67
N ILE A 37 -13.21 14.27 18.89
CA ILE A 37 -12.79 13.74 20.20
C ILE A 37 -12.12 14.84 21.06
N GLY A 38 -11.78 16.00 20.46
CA GLY A 38 -11.11 17.12 21.18
C GLY A 38 -9.62 16.89 21.44
N VAL A 39 -8.96 16.06 20.62
CA VAL A 39 -7.51 15.78 20.71
C VAL A 39 -6.79 16.55 19.60
N GLU A 40 -5.85 17.41 20.00
CA GLU A 40 -4.92 18.02 19.03
C GLU A 40 -3.95 16.95 18.51
N THR A 41 -3.94 16.75 17.19
CA THR A 41 -3.09 15.75 16.54
C THR A 41 -2.27 16.36 15.41
N THR A 42 -1.11 15.77 15.17
CA THR A 42 -0.21 16.10 14.05
C THR A 42 -0.83 15.89 12.66
N PHE A 43 -2.00 15.25 12.60
CA PHE A 43 -2.73 14.99 11.34
C PHE A 43 -3.44 16.22 10.75
N CYS A 44 -3.55 17.31 11.51
CA CYS A 44 -4.21 18.55 11.08
C CYS A 44 -3.21 19.63 10.62
N GLY A 45 -1.92 19.31 10.45
CA GLY A 45 -0.90 20.22 9.94
C GLY A 45 -0.96 20.38 8.41
N ASP A 46 -0.29 21.41 7.90
CA ASP A 46 -0.26 21.68 6.45
C ASP A 46 0.86 20.94 5.72
N GLU A 47 1.98 20.60 6.38
CA GLU A 47 3.13 19.92 5.78
C GLU A 47 3.81 18.95 6.76
N PHE A 48 4.38 17.87 6.20
CA PHE A 48 5.22 16.98 7.00
C PHE A 48 6.63 17.55 7.20
N PRO A 49 7.21 17.40 8.41
CA PRO A 49 8.54 17.93 8.73
C PRO A 49 9.70 17.10 8.16
N PHE A 50 9.49 16.34 7.08
CA PHE A 50 10.54 15.52 6.47
C PHE A 50 10.62 15.69 4.96
N VAL A 51 11.82 15.53 4.42
CA VAL A 51 12.10 15.57 2.97
C VAL A 51 12.48 14.18 2.48
N VAL A 52 11.88 13.77 1.37
CA VAL A 52 12.27 12.52 0.69
C VAL A 52 13.40 12.83 -0.29
N GLN A 53 14.53 12.18 -0.09
CA GLN A 53 15.72 12.36 -0.92
C GLN A 53 16.10 11.06 -1.63
N ASN A 54 16.60 11.17 -2.85
CA ASN A 54 17.20 10.05 -3.56
C ASN A 54 18.71 10.04 -3.31
N ARG A 55 19.19 9.06 -2.55
CA ARG A 55 20.62 8.94 -2.18
C ARG A 55 21.42 8.03 -3.11
N THR A 56 20.75 7.28 -3.99
CA THR A 56 21.41 6.32 -4.89
C THR A 56 21.14 6.67 -6.35
N MET A 57 22.16 6.63 -7.22
CA MET A 57 21.99 6.97 -8.65
C MET A 57 20.93 6.12 -9.35
N ALA A 58 20.87 4.83 -9.04
CA ALA A 58 19.89 3.89 -9.58
C ALA A 58 18.59 3.80 -8.77
N GLY A 59 18.42 4.58 -7.70
CA GLY A 59 17.30 4.46 -6.76
C GLY A 59 15.94 4.65 -7.42
N GLN A 60 15.80 5.66 -8.25
CA GLN A 60 14.56 5.93 -8.98
C GLN A 60 14.21 4.81 -9.98
N PHE A 61 15.21 4.32 -10.72
CA PHE A 61 15.02 3.22 -11.68
C PHE A 61 14.63 1.92 -10.97
N SER A 62 15.37 1.54 -9.93
CA SER A 62 15.07 0.35 -9.13
C SER A 62 13.68 0.43 -8.48
N ALA A 63 13.32 1.58 -7.94
CA ALA A 63 12.01 1.83 -7.37
C ALA A 63 10.89 1.64 -8.41
N HIS A 64 11.09 2.17 -9.62
CA HIS A 64 10.13 2.02 -10.72
C HIS A 64 9.94 0.55 -11.13
N VAL A 65 11.03 -0.18 -11.38
CA VAL A 65 10.98 -1.60 -11.76
C VAL A 65 10.29 -2.43 -10.69
N MET A 66 10.69 -2.28 -9.43
CA MET A 66 10.10 -3.05 -8.33
C MET A 66 8.62 -2.71 -8.09
N THR A 67 8.23 -1.44 -8.24
CA THR A 67 6.82 -1.05 -8.12
C THR A 67 5.97 -1.67 -9.22
N SER A 68 6.48 -1.71 -10.46
CA SER A 68 5.79 -2.34 -11.59
C SER A 68 5.60 -3.85 -11.39
N VAL A 69 6.63 -4.54 -10.89
CA VAL A 69 6.54 -5.98 -10.57
C VAL A 69 5.46 -6.23 -9.51
N ILE A 70 5.44 -5.43 -8.46
CA ILE A 70 4.48 -5.58 -7.36
C ILE A 70 3.06 -5.23 -7.79
N ALA A 71 2.87 -4.17 -8.57
CA ALA A 71 1.57 -3.84 -9.14
C ALA A 71 1.05 -4.97 -10.05
N GLY A 72 1.93 -5.54 -10.88
CA GLY A 72 1.62 -6.70 -11.70
C GLY A 72 1.19 -7.91 -10.85
N PHE A 73 1.89 -8.17 -9.74
CA PHE A 73 1.53 -9.25 -8.82
C PHE A 73 0.15 -9.03 -8.18
N ILE A 74 -0.14 -7.82 -7.70
CA ILE A 74 -1.44 -7.50 -7.10
C ILE A 74 -2.58 -7.70 -8.11
N ILE A 75 -2.40 -7.24 -9.35
CA ILE A 75 -3.42 -7.37 -10.41
C ILE A 75 -3.61 -8.84 -10.83
N SER A 76 -2.53 -9.62 -10.90
CA SER A 76 -2.58 -11.03 -11.31
C SER A 76 -3.00 -11.97 -10.17
N PHE A 77 -3.12 -11.50 -8.94
CA PHE A 77 -3.44 -12.33 -7.78
C PHE A 77 -4.69 -13.21 -7.94
N PRO A 78 -5.85 -12.71 -8.41
CA PRO A 78 -7.02 -13.56 -8.64
C PRO A 78 -6.78 -14.67 -9.67
N TYR A 79 -5.95 -14.41 -10.68
CA TYR A 79 -5.56 -15.42 -11.65
C TYR A 79 -4.65 -16.50 -11.04
N VAL A 80 -3.70 -16.09 -10.20
CA VAL A 80 -2.81 -17.00 -9.46
C VAL A 80 -3.63 -17.92 -8.54
N LEU A 81 -4.59 -17.37 -7.80
CA LEU A 81 -5.51 -18.15 -6.97
C LEU A 81 -6.33 -19.14 -7.81
N TYR A 82 -6.82 -18.73 -8.98
CA TYR A 82 -7.58 -19.59 -9.87
C TYR A 82 -6.74 -20.76 -10.39
N GLU A 83 -5.51 -20.54 -10.84
CA GLU A 83 -4.62 -21.61 -11.31
C GLU A 83 -4.20 -22.54 -10.16
N PHE A 84 -3.90 -22.00 -8.98
CA PHE A 84 -3.60 -22.77 -7.78
C PHE A 84 -4.78 -23.67 -7.40
N TRP A 85 -6.00 -23.13 -7.45
CA TRP A 85 -7.21 -23.88 -7.21
C TRP A 85 -7.44 -24.98 -8.25
N LYS A 86 -7.23 -24.72 -9.51
CA LYS A 86 -7.34 -25.70 -10.60
C LYS A 86 -6.38 -26.89 -10.40
N PHE A 87 -5.21 -26.62 -9.82
CA PHE A 87 -4.24 -27.66 -9.47
C PHE A 87 -4.73 -28.54 -8.31
N ILE A 88 -5.39 -27.97 -7.29
CA ILE A 88 -5.89 -28.72 -6.13
C ILE A 88 -7.22 -29.42 -6.43
N SER A 89 -8.05 -28.84 -7.28
CA SER A 89 -9.42 -29.30 -7.59
C SER A 89 -9.57 -30.78 -7.98
N PRO A 90 -8.62 -31.44 -8.71
CA PRO A 90 -8.76 -32.86 -9.02
C PRO A 90 -8.65 -33.79 -7.81
N GLY A 91 -8.04 -33.33 -6.70
CA GLY A 91 -7.93 -34.09 -5.46
C GLY A 91 -9.15 -33.98 -4.52
N LEU A 92 -10.12 -33.11 -4.83
CA LEU A 92 -11.29 -32.87 -3.97
C LEU A 92 -12.52 -33.69 -4.40
N LEU A 93 -13.33 -34.07 -3.41
CA LEU A 93 -14.63 -34.75 -3.60
C LEU A 93 -15.62 -33.87 -4.37
N ALA A 94 -16.48 -34.47 -5.18
CA ALA A 94 -17.41 -33.75 -6.06
C ALA A 94 -18.34 -32.75 -5.35
N LYS A 95 -18.68 -33.00 -4.07
CA LYS A 95 -19.50 -32.08 -3.25
C LYS A 95 -18.76 -30.81 -2.85
N GLU A 96 -17.44 -30.86 -2.70
CA GLU A 96 -16.60 -29.73 -2.31
C GLU A 96 -16.28 -28.83 -3.47
N LYS A 97 -16.17 -29.41 -4.67
CA LYS A 97 -15.88 -28.70 -5.92
C LYS A 97 -16.94 -27.65 -6.31
N SER A 98 -18.21 -27.89 -5.97
CA SER A 98 -19.30 -26.95 -6.24
C SER A 98 -19.26 -25.66 -5.39
N LYS A 99 -18.78 -25.76 -4.16
CA LYS A 99 -18.66 -24.61 -3.25
C LYS A 99 -17.40 -23.77 -3.49
N SER A 100 -16.44 -24.32 -4.18
CA SER A 100 -15.10 -23.77 -4.36
C SER A 100 -15.00 -22.55 -5.25
N ARG A 101 -15.89 -22.40 -6.24
CA ARG A 101 -15.90 -21.22 -7.11
C ARG A 101 -16.20 -19.95 -6.34
N GLY A 102 -17.09 -20.03 -5.35
CA GLY A 102 -17.40 -18.92 -4.46
C GLY A 102 -16.19 -18.54 -3.59
N PHE A 103 -15.43 -19.53 -3.14
CA PHE A 103 -14.23 -19.34 -2.33
C PHE A 103 -13.18 -18.46 -3.02
N ILE A 104 -12.84 -18.76 -4.29
CA ILE A 104 -11.85 -17.98 -5.08
C ILE A 104 -12.27 -16.52 -5.19
N PHE A 105 -13.56 -16.28 -5.45
CA PHE A 105 -14.07 -14.92 -5.59
C PHE A 105 -13.99 -14.15 -4.28
N ILE A 106 -14.38 -14.79 -3.17
CA ILE A 106 -14.33 -14.19 -1.82
C ILE A 106 -12.89 -13.91 -1.42
N SER A 107 -11.96 -14.86 -1.61
CA SER A 107 -10.53 -14.65 -1.37
C SER A 107 -9.99 -13.48 -2.18
N SER A 108 -10.20 -13.46 -3.49
CA SER A 108 -9.71 -12.37 -4.34
C SER A 108 -10.23 -11.01 -3.87
N LEU A 109 -11.50 -10.94 -3.49
CA LEU A 109 -12.11 -9.71 -3.00
C LEU A 109 -11.49 -9.29 -1.65
N LEU A 110 -11.28 -10.25 -0.75
CA LEU A 110 -10.69 -9.99 0.56
C LEU A 110 -9.24 -9.53 0.45
N PHE A 111 -8.46 -10.11 -0.48
CA PHE A 111 -7.12 -9.65 -0.80
C PHE A 111 -7.10 -8.19 -1.25
N PHE A 112 -7.97 -7.80 -2.19
CA PHE A 112 -8.04 -6.41 -2.63
C PHE A 112 -8.46 -5.46 -1.52
N ILE A 113 -9.42 -5.85 -0.67
CA ILE A 113 -9.80 -5.06 0.51
C ILE A 113 -8.60 -4.93 1.44
N GLY A 114 -7.82 -6.00 1.67
CA GLY A 114 -6.61 -5.97 2.46
C GLY A 114 -5.55 -5.03 1.89
N VAL A 115 -5.31 -5.07 0.57
CA VAL A 115 -4.38 -4.15 -0.12
C VAL A 115 -4.83 -2.70 0.03
N LEU A 116 -6.12 -2.41 -0.15
CA LEU A 116 -6.67 -1.06 0.05
C LEU A 116 -6.54 -0.61 1.51
N PHE A 117 -6.82 -1.49 2.46
CA PHE A 117 -6.64 -1.20 3.88
C PHE A 117 -5.17 -0.87 4.22
N GLY A 118 -4.24 -1.67 3.71
CA GLY A 118 -2.80 -1.41 3.86
C GLY A 118 -2.37 -0.07 3.29
N TYR A 119 -2.86 0.26 2.11
CA TYR A 119 -2.52 1.49 1.41
C TYR A 119 -3.20 2.73 2.04
N TYR A 120 -4.49 2.68 2.38
CA TYR A 120 -5.22 3.84 2.89
C TYR A 120 -5.10 4.06 4.39
N ILE A 121 -4.83 3.03 5.18
CA ILE A 121 -4.79 3.14 6.64
C ILE A 121 -3.38 2.91 7.18
N ILE A 122 -2.79 1.73 6.92
CA ILE A 122 -1.49 1.38 7.51
C ILE A 122 -0.38 2.28 6.99
N CYS A 123 -0.33 2.50 5.67
CA CYS A 123 0.72 3.28 5.03
C CYS A 123 0.79 4.73 5.55
N PRO A 124 -0.28 5.56 5.52
CA PRO A 124 -0.22 6.93 5.99
C PRO A 124 0.04 7.04 7.51
N LEU A 125 -0.49 6.13 8.32
CA LEU A 125 -0.18 6.10 9.75
C LEU A 125 1.30 5.81 10.00
N SER A 126 1.88 4.86 9.26
CA SER A 126 3.31 4.53 9.36
C SER A 126 4.19 5.67 8.89
N ILE A 127 3.84 6.37 7.81
CA ILE A 127 4.57 7.55 7.32
C ILE A 127 4.52 8.68 8.34
N ASN A 128 3.35 8.96 8.91
CA ASN A 128 3.21 9.97 9.94
C ASN A 128 4.05 9.63 11.18
N PHE A 129 3.94 8.41 11.68
CA PHE A 129 4.71 7.96 12.84
C PHE A 129 6.23 8.05 12.60
N LEU A 130 6.72 7.48 11.50
CA LEU A 130 8.16 7.49 11.20
C LEU A 130 8.69 8.88 10.84
N GLY A 131 7.87 9.70 10.18
CA GLY A 131 8.24 11.05 9.77
C GLY A 131 8.28 12.05 10.95
N THR A 132 7.45 11.85 11.96
CA THR A 132 7.38 12.72 13.14
C THR A 132 8.25 12.22 14.30
N TYR A 133 8.63 10.93 14.29
CA TYR A 133 9.45 10.37 15.35
C TYR A 133 10.89 10.91 15.28
N GLN A 134 11.30 11.63 16.31
CA GLN A 134 12.66 12.16 16.47
C GLN A 134 13.25 11.69 17.80
N VAL A 135 14.46 11.15 17.73
CA VAL A 135 15.22 10.76 18.93
C VAL A 135 15.88 11.98 19.59
N SER A 136 16.26 12.98 18.79
CA SER A 136 16.89 14.22 19.23
C SER A 136 16.56 15.36 18.27
N SER A 137 16.43 16.57 18.79
CA SER A 137 16.23 17.79 17.99
C SER A 137 17.40 18.16 17.07
N GLU A 138 18.56 17.53 17.27
CA GLU A 138 19.75 17.72 16.41
C GLU A 138 19.73 16.87 15.13
N VAL A 139 18.82 15.87 15.03
CA VAL A 139 18.72 14.98 13.88
C VAL A 139 17.58 15.42 12.99
N LEU A 140 17.91 15.87 11.77
CA LEU A 140 16.94 16.17 10.74
C LEU A 140 16.40 14.85 10.13
N ASN A 141 15.08 14.71 10.01
CA ASN A 141 14.44 13.56 9.39
C ASN A 141 14.53 13.65 7.86
N GLU A 142 15.53 12.98 7.29
CA GLU A 142 15.66 12.79 5.86
C GLU A 142 15.35 11.33 5.51
N ILE A 143 14.28 11.12 4.76
CA ILE A 143 13.83 9.77 4.36
C ILE A 143 14.36 9.44 2.97
N ASP A 144 15.05 8.31 2.84
CA ASP A 144 15.48 7.81 1.52
C ASP A 144 14.28 7.37 0.68
N LEU A 145 14.29 7.72 -0.61
CA LEU A 145 13.24 7.38 -1.58
C LEU A 145 12.96 5.87 -1.65
N GLY A 146 14.01 5.05 -1.63
CA GLY A 146 13.89 3.59 -1.68
C GLY A 146 13.16 3.04 -0.46
N SER A 147 13.49 3.57 0.73
CA SER A 147 12.84 3.19 1.99
C SER A 147 11.38 3.61 2.03
N PHE A 148 11.07 4.83 1.57
CA PHE A 148 9.70 5.33 1.49
C PHE A 148 8.83 4.46 0.57
N ILE A 149 9.29 4.20 -0.66
CA ILE A 149 8.55 3.36 -1.62
C ILE A 149 8.44 1.91 -1.13
N SER A 150 9.48 1.39 -0.46
CA SER A 150 9.44 0.05 0.14
C SER A 150 8.36 -0.05 1.23
N LEU A 151 8.21 0.97 2.07
CA LEU A 151 7.17 1.03 3.09
C LEU A 151 5.77 1.01 2.47
N VAL A 152 5.52 1.82 1.45
CA VAL A 152 4.22 1.85 0.74
C VAL A 152 3.88 0.47 0.16
N ARG A 153 4.84 -0.17 -0.52
CA ARG A 153 4.66 -1.49 -1.13
C ARG A 153 4.44 -2.58 -0.10
N SER A 154 5.29 -2.63 0.92
CA SER A 154 5.24 -3.68 1.93
C SER A 154 3.97 -3.62 2.77
N SER A 155 3.50 -2.43 3.13
CA SER A 155 2.25 -2.26 3.86
C SER A 155 1.04 -2.76 3.06
N ALA A 156 0.99 -2.46 1.75
CA ALA A 156 -0.09 -2.90 0.89
C ALA A 156 -0.11 -4.43 0.72
N ILE A 157 1.05 -5.05 0.40
CA ILE A 157 1.14 -6.50 0.19
C ILE A 157 0.93 -7.26 1.49
N ALA A 158 1.61 -6.86 2.57
CA ALA A 158 1.52 -7.54 3.85
C ALA A 158 0.07 -7.56 4.37
N SER A 159 -0.62 -6.43 4.26
CA SER A 159 -2.03 -6.35 4.62
C SER A 159 -2.91 -7.26 3.75
N GLY A 160 -2.69 -7.28 2.42
CA GLY A 160 -3.40 -8.18 1.52
C GLY A 160 -3.24 -9.65 1.92
N ILE A 161 -2.00 -10.09 2.22
CA ILE A 161 -1.71 -11.46 2.65
C ILE A 161 -2.33 -11.77 4.03
N ILE A 162 -2.26 -10.83 4.99
CA ILE A 162 -2.84 -11.03 6.32
C ILE A 162 -4.34 -11.24 6.24
N PHE A 163 -5.03 -10.55 5.34
CA PHE A 163 -6.47 -10.72 5.15
C PHE A 163 -6.85 -12.08 4.53
N GLU A 164 -5.91 -12.79 3.89
CA GLU A 164 -6.12 -14.15 3.38
C GLU A 164 -5.97 -15.23 4.46
N LEU A 165 -5.25 -14.96 5.57
CA LEU A 165 -5.00 -15.96 6.61
C LEU A 165 -6.25 -16.56 7.25
N PRO A 166 -7.38 -15.83 7.46
CA PRO A 166 -8.57 -16.41 8.07
C PRO A 166 -9.40 -17.31 7.15
N ILE A 167 -9.02 -17.49 5.89
CA ILE A 167 -9.70 -18.32 4.89
C ILE A 167 -9.06 -19.69 4.76
#